data_e93c650d82be46905651efc4efc3cefb
#
_entry.id   e93c650d82be46905651efc4efc3cefb
#
_cell.length_a   1.000
_cell.length_b   1.000
_cell.length_c   1.000
_cell.angle_alpha   90.00
_cell.angle_beta   90.00
_cell.angle_gamma   90.00
#
_symmetry.space_group_name_H-M   'P 1'
#
loop_
_entity.id
_entity.type
_entity.pdbx_description
1 polymer ?
#
loop_
_entity_poly.entity_id
_entity_poly.type
_entity_poly.pdbx_seq_one_letter_code
_entity_poly.pdbx_strand_id
1 'polypeptide(L)'
;MEKQEPFQLDVVSIRLVKNAPLFSDRKITGPKDAVSLVGEMLCEMDREVVCVINLKSDGTPVNCNFASMGAINQAVAEPRELFKSAILSNVAKMILVHNHPSGRLEPSKEDTIMTDRILKLSCLLEIPLDDHVIVGGDNSRYFSFREKEIMTMPKISLTQDYHYLEFEERALVAEPGRSR
;
A
#
# COMPACT_ATOMS: atom_id res chain seq x y z
N MET A 1 -19.79 -41.97 20.90
CA MET A 1 -18.61 -41.21 20.42
C MET A 1 -18.94 -40.69 19.04
N GLU A 2 -19.28 -39.43 18.92
CA GLU A 2 -19.44 -38.79 17.60
C GLU A 2 -18.09 -38.83 16.87
N LYS A 3 -18.06 -39.39 15.67
CA LYS A 3 -16.90 -39.32 14.79
C LYS A 3 -16.80 -37.89 14.31
N GLN A 4 -15.77 -37.18 14.78
CA GLN A 4 -15.44 -35.85 14.26
C GLN A 4 -15.02 -36.01 12.80
N GLU A 5 -15.76 -35.38 11.88
CA GLU A 5 -15.39 -35.38 10.45
C GLU A 5 -14.06 -34.63 10.28
N PRO A 6 -13.16 -35.10 9.41
CA PRO A 6 -11.90 -34.43 9.17
C PRO A 6 -12.13 -33.06 8.52
N PHE A 7 -11.34 -32.05 8.92
CA PHE A 7 -11.32 -30.77 8.24
C PHE A 7 -10.72 -30.91 6.83
N GLN A 8 -11.41 -30.36 5.84
CA GLN A 8 -10.91 -30.26 4.47
C GLN A 8 -10.14 -28.94 4.31
N LEU A 9 -8.97 -29.00 3.67
CA LEU A 9 -8.17 -27.83 3.29
C LEU A 9 -7.98 -27.81 1.79
N ASP A 10 -8.32 -26.69 1.18
CA ASP A 10 -8.11 -26.49 -0.25
C ASP A 10 -6.71 -25.92 -0.50
N VAL A 11 -6.02 -26.48 -1.49
CA VAL A 11 -4.78 -25.92 -2.01
C VAL A 11 -5.15 -24.82 -3.01
N VAL A 12 -4.77 -23.57 -2.70
CA VAL A 12 -5.14 -22.39 -3.50
C VAL A 12 -3.95 -21.79 -4.23
N SER A 13 -4.25 -21.18 -5.40
CA SER A 13 -3.30 -20.34 -6.13
C SER A 13 -3.88 -18.94 -6.25
N ILE A 14 -3.05 -17.91 -6.01
CA ILE A 14 -3.47 -16.51 -6.12
C ILE A 14 -2.91 -15.95 -7.43
N ARG A 15 -3.75 -15.26 -8.21
CA ARG A 15 -3.37 -14.66 -9.49
C ARG A 15 -3.92 -13.26 -9.62
N LEU A 16 -3.12 -12.36 -10.24
CA LEU A 16 -3.61 -11.07 -10.70
C LEU A 16 -4.40 -11.24 -12.02
N VAL A 17 -5.60 -10.71 -12.03
CA VAL A 17 -6.43 -10.66 -13.25
C VAL A 17 -6.28 -9.27 -13.86
N LYS A 18 -5.89 -9.20 -15.13
CA LYS A 18 -5.76 -7.94 -15.86
C LYS A 18 -7.13 -7.48 -16.36
N ASN A 19 -7.46 -6.23 -16.08
CA ASN A 19 -8.60 -5.51 -16.64
C ASN A 19 -8.16 -4.66 -17.86
N ALA A 20 -8.97 -3.67 -18.25
CA ALA A 20 -8.60 -2.73 -19.30
C ALA A 20 -7.28 -2.01 -18.96
N PRO A 21 -6.36 -1.86 -19.94
CA PRO A 21 -5.08 -1.22 -19.68
C PRO A 21 -5.22 0.29 -19.51
N LEU A 22 -4.45 0.86 -18.56
CA LEU A 22 -4.12 2.28 -18.54
C LEU A 22 -2.73 2.46 -19.16
N PHE A 23 -2.55 3.54 -19.87
CA PHE A 23 -1.29 3.84 -20.55
C PHE A 23 -0.59 5.01 -19.88
N SER A 24 0.68 4.83 -19.53
CA SER A 24 1.58 5.90 -19.10
C SER A 24 2.63 6.10 -20.18
N ASP A 25 2.82 7.33 -20.62
CA ASP A 25 3.83 7.72 -21.61
C ASP A 25 5.20 7.97 -20.97
N ARG A 26 5.28 7.93 -19.63
CA ARG A 26 6.47 8.27 -18.86
C ARG A 26 6.58 7.48 -17.56
N LYS A 27 7.77 7.55 -16.98
CA LYS A 27 8.00 7.11 -15.59
C LYS A 27 7.30 8.03 -14.61
N ILE A 28 6.90 7.48 -13.47
CA ILE A 28 6.32 8.25 -12.38
C ILE A 28 7.43 8.61 -11.41
N THR A 29 7.80 9.89 -11.42
CA THR A 29 8.89 10.45 -10.62
C THR A 29 8.40 11.35 -9.49
N GLY A 30 7.13 11.73 -9.55
CA GLY A 30 6.51 12.59 -8.56
C GLY A 30 4.98 12.55 -8.60
N PRO A 31 4.33 13.30 -7.71
CA PRO A 31 2.87 13.31 -7.61
C PRO A 31 2.19 13.76 -8.89
N LYS A 32 2.77 14.70 -9.61
CA LYS A 32 2.20 15.20 -10.87
C LYS A 32 2.07 14.10 -11.93
N ASP A 33 3.06 13.21 -12.03
CA ASP A 33 3.00 12.09 -12.97
C ASP A 33 1.93 11.08 -12.57
N ALA A 34 1.81 10.81 -11.25
CA ALA A 34 0.77 9.92 -10.72
C ALA A 34 -0.64 10.48 -10.98
N VAL A 35 -0.82 11.78 -10.75
CA VAL A 35 -2.08 12.50 -11.03
C VAL A 35 -2.41 12.48 -12.53
N SER A 36 -1.42 12.69 -13.37
CA SER A 36 -1.60 12.60 -14.83
C SER A 36 -2.10 11.22 -15.30
N LEU A 37 -1.72 10.16 -14.58
CA LEU A 37 -2.09 8.78 -14.94
C LEU A 37 -3.52 8.41 -14.53
N VAL A 38 -3.92 8.74 -13.30
CA VAL A 38 -5.18 8.24 -12.73
C VAL A 38 -6.13 9.34 -12.23
N GLY A 39 -5.67 10.59 -12.20
CA GLY A 39 -6.39 11.69 -11.56
C GLY A 39 -7.72 12.01 -12.23
N GLU A 40 -7.76 12.10 -13.55
CA GLU A 40 -9.00 12.35 -14.31
C GLU A 40 -10.06 11.29 -13.99
N MET A 41 -9.68 10.02 -14.09
CA MET A 41 -10.57 8.90 -13.78
C MET A 41 -11.08 8.95 -12.33
N LEU A 42 -10.20 9.30 -11.39
CA LEU A 42 -10.57 9.38 -9.97
C LEU A 42 -11.50 10.58 -9.70
N CYS A 43 -11.30 11.71 -10.36
CA CYS A 43 -12.16 12.89 -10.19
C CYS A 43 -13.59 12.68 -10.71
N GLU A 44 -13.80 11.76 -11.65
CA GLU A 44 -15.13 11.38 -12.16
C GLU A 44 -15.93 10.45 -11.22
N MET A 45 -15.28 9.91 -10.18
CA MET A 45 -15.93 9.00 -9.25
C MET A 45 -16.86 9.75 -8.29
N ASP A 46 -18.08 9.20 -8.10
CA ASP A 46 -19.11 9.74 -7.22
C ASP A 46 -18.86 9.47 -5.72
N ARG A 47 -17.80 8.76 -5.41
CA ARG A 47 -17.40 8.34 -4.06
C ARG A 47 -15.87 8.36 -3.91
N GLU A 48 -15.40 8.29 -2.67
CA GLU A 48 -13.98 8.18 -2.41
C GLU A 48 -13.43 6.82 -2.85
N VAL A 49 -12.38 6.86 -3.64
CA VAL A 49 -11.70 5.68 -4.18
C VAL A 49 -10.20 5.84 -3.95
N VAL A 50 -9.56 4.81 -3.44
CA VAL A 50 -8.10 4.76 -3.29
C VAL A 50 -7.50 3.89 -4.37
N CYS A 51 -6.63 4.46 -5.18
CA CYS A 51 -5.84 3.80 -6.19
C CYS A 51 -4.40 3.60 -5.70
N VAL A 52 -3.90 2.37 -5.81
CA VAL A 52 -2.49 2.04 -5.59
C VAL A 52 -1.80 1.96 -6.94
N ILE A 53 -0.77 2.77 -7.16
CA ILE A 53 0.11 2.69 -8.32
C ILE A 53 1.38 1.96 -7.91
N ASN A 54 1.64 0.84 -8.52
CA ASN A 54 2.77 -0.04 -8.25
C ASN A 54 3.92 0.26 -9.21
N LEU A 55 5.13 0.46 -8.69
CA LEU A 55 6.28 0.95 -9.43
C LEU A 55 7.50 0.04 -9.29
N LYS A 56 8.34 0.02 -10.33
CA LYS A 56 9.73 -0.42 -10.22
C LYS A 56 10.57 0.62 -9.49
N SER A 57 11.78 0.26 -9.11
CA SER A 57 12.74 1.15 -8.44
C SER A 57 13.01 2.45 -9.21
N ASP A 58 13.04 2.39 -10.53
CA ASP A 58 13.30 3.52 -11.42
C ASP A 58 12.04 4.37 -11.75
N GLY A 59 10.89 4.08 -11.11
CA GLY A 59 9.63 4.78 -11.34
C GLY A 59 8.80 4.28 -12.52
N THR A 60 9.23 3.21 -13.21
CA THR A 60 8.42 2.60 -14.27
C THR A 60 7.15 2.00 -13.67
N PRO A 61 5.94 2.38 -14.14
CA PRO A 61 4.70 1.80 -13.66
C PRO A 61 4.59 0.33 -14.06
N VAL A 62 4.12 -0.49 -13.13
CA VAL A 62 3.89 -1.94 -13.32
C VAL A 62 2.41 -2.21 -13.51
N ASN A 63 1.60 -1.73 -12.60
CA ASN A 63 0.14 -1.76 -12.64
C ASN A 63 -0.45 -0.75 -11.67
N CYS A 64 -1.75 -0.57 -11.73
CA CYS A 64 -2.51 0.12 -10.68
C CYS A 64 -3.70 -0.74 -10.24
N ASN A 65 -4.15 -0.52 -9.01
CA ASN A 65 -5.28 -1.21 -8.42
C ASN A 65 -6.18 -0.23 -7.68
N PHE A 66 -7.46 -0.21 -8.00
CA PHE A 66 -8.47 0.50 -7.21
C PHE A 66 -8.81 -0.37 -6.00
N ALA A 67 -8.12 -0.12 -4.88
CA ALA A 67 -8.09 -1.03 -3.74
C ALA A 67 -9.24 -0.83 -2.76
N SER A 68 -9.86 0.35 -2.75
CA SER A 68 -10.97 0.65 -1.86
C SER A 68 -11.96 1.59 -2.55
N MET A 69 -13.23 1.25 -2.48
CA MET A 69 -14.34 2.13 -2.81
C MET A 69 -15.16 2.33 -1.54
N GLY A 70 -15.13 3.53 -0.98
CA GLY A 70 -15.86 3.87 0.23
C GLY A 70 -17.37 3.99 0.02
N ALA A 71 -18.13 3.97 1.12
CA ALA A 71 -19.44 4.61 1.16
C ALA A 71 -19.25 6.14 1.07
N ILE A 72 -20.29 6.87 0.69
CA ILE A 72 -20.28 8.31 0.33
C ILE A 72 -19.46 9.23 1.29
N ASN A 73 -19.12 8.77 2.49
CA ASN A 73 -18.41 9.56 3.50
C ASN A 73 -17.20 8.88 4.16
N GLN A 74 -16.75 7.71 3.72
CA GLN A 74 -15.59 7.04 4.31
C GLN A 74 -14.99 6.01 3.34
N ALA A 75 -13.80 6.29 2.83
CA ALA A 75 -12.92 5.25 2.27
C ALA A 75 -12.14 4.61 3.43
N VAL A 76 -12.59 3.47 3.93
CA VAL A 76 -11.78 2.66 4.83
C VAL A 76 -10.87 1.78 3.96
N ALA A 77 -9.71 2.32 3.59
CA ALA A 77 -8.71 1.54 2.90
C ALA A 77 -7.95 0.66 3.91
N GLU A 78 -8.33 -0.60 3.98
CA GLU A 78 -7.62 -1.57 4.81
C GLU A 78 -6.21 -1.82 4.24
N PRO A 79 -5.16 -1.79 5.06
CA PRO A 79 -3.79 -1.98 4.59
C PRO A 79 -3.59 -3.26 3.77
N ARG A 80 -4.25 -4.36 4.16
CA ARG A 80 -4.21 -5.62 3.42
C ARG A 80 -4.67 -5.50 1.97
N GLU A 81 -5.63 -4.63 1.70
CA GLU A 81 -6.13 -4.40 0.35
C GLU A 81 -5.15 -3.54 -0.47
N LEU A 82 -4.53 -2.54 0.16
CA LEU A 82 -3.55 -1.68 -0.48
C LEU A 82 -2.26 -2.44 -0.86
N PHE A 83 -1.74 -3.27 0.04
CA PHE A 83 -0.51 -4.03 -0.22
C PHE A 83 -0.71 -5.27 -1.09
N LYS A 84 -1.92 -5.78 -1.24
CA LYS A 84 -2.19 -7.01 -1.97
C LYS A 84 -1.63 -7.00 -3.39
N SER A 85 -1.92 -5.95 -4.18
CA SER A 85 -1.41 -5.85 -5.55
C SER A 85 0.10 -5.62 -5.59
N ALA A 86 0.66 -4.88 -4.65
CA ALA A 86 2.08 -4.60 -4.54
C ALA A 86 2.89 -5.89 -4.29
N ILE A 87 2.46 -6.69 -3.30
CA ILE A 87 3.08 -7.97 -2.95
C ILE A 87 3.00 -8.96 -4.13
N LEU A 88 1.79 -9.13 -4.71
CA LEU A 88 1.59 -10.08 -5.81
C LEU A 88 2.33 -9.69 -7.09
N SER A 89 2.65 -8.41 -7.28
CA SER A 89 3.40 -7.91 -8.42
C SER A 89 4.91 -7.83 -8.17
N ASN A 90 5.36 -8.13 -6.96
CA ASN A 90 6.76 -8.04 -6.53
C ASN A 90 7.38 -6.69 -6.91
N VAL A 91 6.72 -5.59 -6.54
CA VAL A 91 7.13 -4.23 -6.90
C VAL A 91 8.14 -3.66 -5.92
N ALA A 92 8.87 -2.64 -6.36
CA ALA A 92 9.90 -2.01 -5.54
C ALA A 92 9.34 -0.90 -4.64
N LYS A 93 8.22 -0.26 -5.03
CA LYS A 93 7.59 0.84 -4.29
C LYS A 93 6.18 1.10 -4.80
N MET A 94 5.40 1.88 -4.07
CA MET A 94 4.04 2.25 -4.44
C MET A 94 3.73 3.72 -4.16
N ILE A 95 2.72 4.25 -4.87
CA ILE A 95 2.10 5.55 -4.62
C ILE A 95 0.61 5.32 -4.38
N LEU A 96 0.03 6.00 -3.40
CA LEU A 96 -1.41 6.07 -3.21
C LEU A 96 -1.94 7.35 -3.85
N VAL A 97 -3.05 7.23 -4.56
CA VAL A 97 -3.82 8.38 -5.05
C VAL A 97 -5.28 8.15 -4.67
N HIS A 98 -5.90 9.12 -4.00
CA HIS A 98 -7.32 9.05 -3.74
C HIS A 98 -8.03 10.36 -4.09
N ASN A 99 -9.32 10.26 -4.38
CA ASN A 99 -10.14 11.40 -4.73
C ASN A 99 -11.03 11.83 -3.55
N HIS A 100 -11.26 13.15 -3.47
CA HIS A 100 -12.32 13.72 -2.67
C HIS A 100 -13.44 14.25 -3.60
N PRO A 101 -14.60 13.59 -3.67
CA PRO A 101 -15.72 14.05 -4.49
C PRO A 101 -16.20 15.47 -4.12
N SER A 102 -15.94 15.90 -2.88
CA SER A 102 -16.22 17.27 -2.44
C SER A 102 -15.35 18.34 -3.09
N GLY A 103 -14.30 17.95 -3.80
CA GLY A 103 -13.29 18.83 -4.40
C GLY A 103 -12.30 19.44 -3.39
N ARG A 104 -12.41 19.13 -2.10
CA ARG A 104 -11.45 19.56 -1.08
C ARG A 104 -10.16 18.77 -1.21
N LEU A 105 -9.03 19.44 -1.11
CA LEU A 105 -7.70 18.79 -1.23
C LEU A 105 -7.03 18.55 0.11
N GLU A 106 -7.48 19.26 1.17
CA GLU A 106 -6.92 19.07 2.51
C GLU A 106 -7.22 17.65 3.00
N PRO A 107 -6.20 16.94 3.53
CA PRO A 107 -6.39 15.61 4.06
C PRO A 107 -7.32 15.62 5.29
N SER A 108 -8.17 14.65 5.38
CA SER A 108 -8.95 14.39 6.59
C SER A 108 -8.05 13.82 7.71
N LYS A 109 -8.62 13.69 8.90
CA LYS A 109 -7.96 12.99 10.00
C LYS A 109 -7.74 11.52 9.66
N GLU A 110 -8.71 10.93 8.99
CA GLU A 110 -8.70 9.53 8.55
C GLU A 110 -7.61 9.29 7.51
N ASP A 111 -7.42 10.19 6.54
CA ASP A 111 -6.35 10.13 5.55
C ASP A 111 -4.97 10.18 6.21
N THR A 112 -4.81 11.05 7.19
CA THR A 112 -3.56 11.19 7.92
C THR A 112 -3.25 9.93 8.73
N ILE A 113 -4.24 9.35 9.42
CA ILE A 113 -4.09 8.10 10.18
C ILE A 113 -3.78 6.94 9.24
N MET A 114 -4.47 6.86 8.10
CA MET A 114 -4.21 5.85 7.08
C MET A 114 -2.78 5.97 6.54
N THR A 115 -2.35 7.16 6.17
CA THR A 115 -1.00 7.42 5.67
C THR A 115 0.08 6.98 6.66
N ASP A 116 -0.04 7.36 7.93
CA ASP A 116 0.88 6.94 8.99
C ASP A 116 0.94 5.41 9.14
N ARG A 117 -0.21 4.76 9.10
CA ARG A 117 -0.33 3.30 9.19
C ARG A 117 0.35 2.60 8.02
N ILE A 118 0.12 3.11 6.78
CA ILE A 118 0.73 2.56 5.58
C ILE A 118 2.23 2.81 5.56
N LEU A 119 2.72 3.97 5.99
CA LEU A 119 4.15 4.25 6.12
C LEU A 119 4.85 3.24 7.04
N LYS A 120 4.27 2.94 8.21
CA LYS A 120 4.82 1.95 9.14
C LYS A 120 4.87 0.56 8.54
N LEU A 121 3.80 0.14 7.89
CA LEU A 121 3.73 -1.18 7.24
C LEU A 121 4.64 -1.27 6.02
N SER A 122 4.80 -0.20 5.24
CA SER A 122 5.68 -0.14 4.08
C SER A 122 7.14 -0.39 4.45
N CYS A 123 7.56 0.08 5.63
CA CYS A 123 8.90 -0.20 6.16
C CYS A 123 9.08 -1.68 6.51
N LEU A 124 8.06 -2.31 7.14
CA LEU A 124 8.13 -3.72 7.53
C LEU A 124 8.07 -4.67 6.32
N LEU A 125 7.34 -4.28 5.28
CA LEU A 125 7.18 -5.06 4.06
C LEU A 125 8.28 -4.79 3.02
N GLU A 126 9.16 -3.81 3.28
CA GLU A 126 10.18 -3.36 2.34
C GLU A 126 9.60 -2.93 0.97
N ILE A 127 8.37 -2.41 0.99
CA ILE A 127 7.68 -1.82 -0.15
C ILE A 127 7.35 -0.36 0.19
N PRO A 128 8.30 0.58 -0.01
CA PRO A 128 8.13 1.97 0.37
C PRO A 128 6.89 2.63 -0.24
N LEU A 129 6.16 3.41 0.59
CA LEU A 129 5.18 4.37 0.11
C LEU A 129 5.92 5.63 -0.33
N ASP A 130 6.00 5.85 -1.65
CA ASP A 130 6.73 6.98 -2.26
C ASP A 130 5.98 8.30 -2.07
N ASP A 131 4.66 8.26 -2.15
CA ASP A 131 3.78 9.41 -1.87
C ASP A 131 2.34 8.95 -1.59
N HIS A 132 1.57 9.84 -0.96
CA HIS A 132 0.12 9.77 -0.89
C HIS A 132 -0.43 11.09 -1.45
N VAL A 133 -1.26 11.00 -2.48
CA VAL A 133 -1.75 12.14 -3.25
C VAL A 133 -3.28 12.20 -3.18
N ILE A 134 -3.81 13.38 -2.92
CA ILE A 134 -5.26 13.65 -2.95
C ILE A 134 -5.57 14.45 -4.19
N VAL A 135 -6.58 14.02 -4.95
CA VAL A 135 -7.14 14.74 -6.09
C VAL A 135 -8.60 15.12 -5.82
N GLY A 136 -9.08 16.14 -6.49
CA GLY A 136 -10.46 16.58 -6.35
C GLY A 136 -10.84 17.58 -7.42
N GLY A 137 -12.14 17.76 -7.63
CA GLY A 137 -12.66 18.67 -8.63
C GLY A 137 -12.31 18.24 -10.06
N ASP A 138 -11.64 19.09 -10.80
CA ASP A 138 -11.27 18.92 -12.22
C ASP A 138 -9.87 18.38 -12.46
N ASN A 139 -9.23 17.81 -11.44
CA ASN A 139 -7.86 17.31 -11.50
C ASN A 139 -6.77 18.37 -11.79
N SER A 140 -7.11 19.65 -11.77
CA SER A 140 -6.14 20.74 -12.03
C SER A 140 -5.17 20.95 -10.87
N ARG A 141 -5.53 20.51 -9.67
CA ARG A 141 -4.77 20.63 -8.44
C ARG A 141 -4.79 19.32 -7.65
N TYR A 142 -3.77 19.14 -6.84
CA TYR A 142 -3.65 17.99 -5.94
C TYR A 142 -2.99 18.40 -4.62
N PHE A 143 -3.09 17.56 -3.63
CA PHE A 143 -2.33 17.62 -2.40
C PHE A 143 -1.38 16.40 -2.38
N SER A 144 -0.11 16.60 -2.07
CA SER A 144 0.88 15.55 -1.90
C SER A 144 1.43 15.60 -0.49
N PHE A 145 1.34 14.49 0.21
CA PHE A 145 1.91 14.37 1.56
C PHE A 145 3.43 14.52 1.55
N ARG A 146 4.09 14.03 0.49
CA ARG A 146 5.54 14.17 0.32
C ARG A 146 5.96 15.60 0.05
N GLU A 147 5.31 16.31 -0.89
CA GLU A 147 5.62 17.71 -1.19
C GLU A 147 5.38 18.64 0.00
N LYS A 148 4.45 18.26 0.89
CA LYS A 148 4.18 19.00 2.14
C LYS A 148 5.12 18.60 3.28
N GLU A 149 6.06 17.69 3.04
CA GLU A 149 7.06 17.20 4.01
C GLU A 149 6.43 16.61 5.30
N ILE A 150 5.20 16.10 5.20
CA ILE A 150 4.48 15.52 6.35
C ILE A 150 4.59 13.98 6.39
N MET A 151 5.23 13.36 5.39
CA MET A 151 5.57 11.94 5.40
C MET A 151 6.90 11.73 6.12
N THR A 152 6.83 11.44 7.41
CA THR A 152 8.04 11.08 8.17
C THR A 152 8.19 9.57 8.21
N MET A 153 9.24 9.06 7.56
CA MET A 153 9.53 7.62 7.58
C MET A 153 9.80 7.16 9.01
N PRO A 154 9.07 6.16 9.51
CA PRO A 154 9.30 5.64 10.86
C PRO A 154 10.67 4.97 10.94
N LYS A 155 11.39 5.22 12.03
CA LYS A 155 12.62 4.50 12.34
C LYS A 155 12.26 3.14 12.93
N ILE A 156 12.10 2.15 12.07
CA ILE A 156 11.91 0.75 12.50
C ILE A 156 13.29 0.11 12.44
N SER A 157 13.81 -0.29 13.60
CA SER A 157 15.04 -1.07 13.67
C SER A 157 14.64 -2.54 13.72
N LEU A 158 14.98 -3.26 12.65
CA LEU A 158 14.90 -4.72 12.63
C LEU A 158 16.26 -5.26 13.07
N THR A 159 16.31 -5.99 14.18
CA THR A 159 17.56 -6.61 14.58
C THR A 159 17.90 -7.75 13.64
N GLN A 160 19.16 -7.77 13.18
CA GLN A 160 19.72 -8.87 12.37
C GLN A 160 20.42 -9.93 13.25
N ASP A 161 20.64 -9.61 14.50
CA ASP A 161 21.26 -10.53 15.45
C ASP A 161 20.18 -11.26 16.25
N TYR A 162 20.02 -12.55 15.99
CA TYR A 162 19.04 -13.39 16.65
C TYR A 162 19.24 -13.51 18.18
N HIS A 163 20.41 -13.21 18.71
CA HIS A 163 20.68 -13.19 20.15
C HIS A 163 19.90 -12.10 20.88
N TYR A 164 19.50 -11.03 20.16
CA TYR A 164 18.70 -9.93 20.71
C TYR A 164 17.20 -10.07 20.44
N LEU A 165 16.77 -11.15 19.77
CA LEU A 165 15.34 -11.41 19.59
C LEU A 165 14.76 -11.84 20.94
N GLU A 166 13.81 -11.08 21.45
CA GLU A 166 13.04 -11.40 22.65
C GLU A 166 11.98 -12.45 22.32
N PHE A 167 12.31 -13.71 22.50
CA PHE A 167 11.33 -14.77 22.55
C PHE A 167 11.06 -15.08 24.03
N GLU A 168 9.82 -15.24 24.43
CA GLU A 168 9.42 -15.60 25.81
C GLU A 168 10.03 -16.94 26.28
N GLU A 169 10.44 -17.79 25.33
CA GLU A 169 11.20 -19.02 25.59
C GLU A 169 12.50 -19.03 24.77
N ARG A 170 13.60 -18.63 25.37
CA ARG A 170 14.97 -18.82 24.83
C ARG A 170 15.34 -20.29 24.58
N ALA A 171 14.49 -21.24 24.98
CA ALA A 171 14.73 -22.68 24.90
C ALA A 171 14.61 -23.28 23.49
N LEU A 172 14.13 -22.55 22.49
CA LEU A 172 13.89 -23.09 21.16
C LEU A 172 15.02 -22.87 20.13
N VAL A 173 16.01 -22.04 20.47
CA VAL A 173 17.21 -21.88 19.63
C VAL A 173 18.29 -22.83 20.19
N ALA A 174 18.37 -24.03 19.65
CA ALA A 174 19.43 -24.97 19.99
C ALA A 174 20.79 -24.33 19.68
N GLU A 175 21.64 -24.13 20.68
CA GLU A 175 23.03 -23.79 20.43
C GLU A 175 23.66 -24.85 19.51
N PRO A 176 24.37 -24.44 18.45
CA PRO A 176 25.12 -25.41 17.67
C PRO A 176 26.16 -26.03 18.62
N GLY A 177 26.02 -27.34 18.85
CA GLY A 177 26.84 -28.08 19.78
C GLY A 177 28.31 -27.78 19.55
N ARG A 178 29.02 -27.28 20.56
CA ARG A 178 30.46 -27.26 20.59
C ARG A 178 30.91 -28.72 20.55
N SER A 179 31.32 -29.20 19.37
CA SER A 179 32.05 -30.47 19.27
C SER A 179 33.38 -30.31 20.05
N ARG A 180 33.54 -31.20 20.99
CA ARG A 180 34.82 -31.41 21.69
C ARG A 180 35.83 -31.98 20.74
#